data_7ddc4c65bb42f70c44f43c0eb8b28794
#
_entry.id   7ddc4c65bb42f70c44f43c0eb8b28794
#
_cell.length_a   1.000
_cell.length_b   1.000
_cell.length_c   1.000
_cell.angle_alpha   90.00
_cell.angle_beta   90.00
_cell.angle_gamma   90.00
#
_symmetry.space_group_name_H-M   'P 1'
#
loop_
_entity.id
_entity.type
_entity.pdbx_description
1 polymer ?
#
loop_
_entity_poly.entity_id
_entity_poly.type
_entity_poly.pdbx_seq_one_letter_code
_entity_poly.pdbx_strand_id
1 'polypeptide(L)'
;DLINGYLPRGWTVEQWKAAQKDPSQHARLTAEAAASCAVHVQAILDFHAMGVKAVDYGNNIRQVALDHGVQDAFAFPGFVPRYIRPMFCEGKGPFRWVALSGDPEDIYKTDAKIKELFPHHAQVHRWLDMARERIAFQGLPARICWLGLGERHIAGLAFNEMVRTGELKAPIVIGRDHLDSGSVASPNRETESMRDGTDAVSDWPLLNAMLNTA
;
A
#
# COMPACT_ATOMS: atom_id res chain seq x y z
N ASP A 1 8.52 -12.86 4.14
CA ASP A 1 9.43 -13.59 5.03
C ASP A 1 8.62 -14.53 5.93
N LEU A 2 8.66 -15.84 5.61
CA LEU A 2 7.90 -16.86 6.30
C LEU A 2 8.32 -17.00 7.77
N ILE A 3 9.60 -16.97 8.04
CA ILE A 3 10.16 -17.20 9.39
C ILE A 3 9.67 -16.13 10.37
N ASN A 4 9.59 -14.88 9.92
CA ASN A 4 9.20 -13.76 10.77
C ASN A 4 7.71 -13.41 10.69
N GLY A 5 7.04 -13.85 9.62
CA GLY A 5 5.64 -13.48 9.33
C GLY A 5 4.60 -14.47 9.80
N TYR A 6 4.97 -15.74 10.00
CA TYR A 6 4.01 -16.79 10.34
C TYR A 6 4.40 -17.60 11.57
N LEU A 7 3.52 -17.61 12.55
CA LEU A 7 3.59 -18.53 13.67
C LEU A 7 3.11 -19.92 13.20
N PRO A 8 3.93 -20.98 13.28
CA PRO A 8 3.49 -22.32 12.94
C PRO A 8 2.31 -22.79 13.83
N ARG A 9 1.38 -23.52 13.24
CA ARG A 9 0.22 -24.04 13.99
C ARG A 9 0.68 -24.94 15.14
N GLY A 10 0.12 -24.69 16.32
CA GLY A 10 0.43 -25.46 17.51
C GLY A 10 1.73 -25.05 18.23
N TRP A 11 2.46 -24.09 17.70
CA TRP A 11 3.63 -23.55 18.42
C TRP A 11 3.21 -22.43 19.36
N THR A 12 3.95 -22.30 20.47
CA THR A 12 3.86 -21.10 21.30
C THR A 12 4.71 -19.98 20.70
N VAL A 13 4.44 -18.74 21.10
CA VAL A 13 5.22 -17.57 20.67
C VAL A 13 6.68 -17.70 21.15
N GLU A 14 6.90 -18.30 22.32
CA GLU A 14 8.23 -18.54 22.87
C GLU A 14 9.03 -19.54 22.04
N GLN A 15 8.39 -20.65 21.61
CA GLN A 15 9.00 -21.64 20.73
C GLN A 15 9.39 -21.02 19.38
N TRP A 16 8.48 -20.24 18.80
CA TRP A 16 8.71 -19.53 17.56
C TRP A 16 9.88 -18.55 17.65
N LYS A 17 9.90 -17.70 18.69
CA LYS A 17 10.98 -16.75 18.92
C LYS A 17 12.34 -17.43 19.18
N ALA A 18 12.34 -18.58 19.82
CA ALA A 18 13.56 -19.36 20.04
C ALA A 18 14.08 -19.92 18.72
N ALA A 19 13.19 -20.51 17.91
CA ALA A 19 13.56 -21.08 16.60
C ALA A 19 14.04 -20.01 15.60
N GLN A 20 13.51 -18.79 15.65
CA GLN A 20 14.01 -17.69 14.81
C GLN A 20 15.49 -17.36 15.05
N LYS A 21 15.96 -17.57 16.27
CA LYS A 21 17.35 -17.29 16.69
C LYS A 21 18.29 -18.48 16.48
N ASP A 22 17.74 -19.63 16.17
CA ASP A 22 18.51 -20.88 15.98
C ASP A 22 18.54 -21.29 14.52
N PRO A 23 19.66 -21.10 13.79
CA PRO A 23 19.77 -21.46 12.39
C PRO A 23 19.50 -22.95 12.11
N SER A 24 19.73 -23.85 13.06
CA SER A 24 19.44 -25.27 12.91
C SER A 24 17.94 -25.57 12.80
N GLN A 25 17.09 -24.70 13.29
CA GLN A 25 15.63 -24.81 13.26
C GLN A 25 15.00 -24.14 12.02
N HIS A 26 15.75 -23.34 11.26
CA HIS A 26 15.18 -22.51 10.20
C HIS A 26 14.48 -23.32 9.12
N ALA A 27 15.05 -24.45 8.69
CA ALA A 27 14.42 -25.30 7.67
C ALA A 27 13.06 -25.85 8.15
N ARG A 28 12.98 -26.30 9.39
CA ARG A 28 11.75 -26.78 9.99
C ARG A 28 10.74 -25.63 10.17
N LEU A 29 11.22 -24.52 10.73
CA LEU A 29 10.39 -23.33 10.95
C LEU A 29 9.80 -22.83 9.61
N THR A 30 10.60 -22.75 8.56
CA THR A 30 10.14 -22.35 7.22
C THR A 30 9.04 -23.28 6.69
N ALA A 31 9.22 -24.58 6.78
CA ALA A 31 8.24 -25.56 6.30
C ALA A 31 6.90 -25.48 7.08
N GLU A 32 6.97 -25.39 8.41
CA GLU A 32 5.78 -25.32 9.24
C GLU A 32 5.08 -23.94 9.14
N ALA A 33 5.84 -22.86 8.97
CA ALA A 33 5.31 -21.52 8.69
C ALA A 33 4.61 -21.47 7.32
N ALA A 34 5.18 -22.10 6.31
CA ALA A 34 4.58 -22.21 4.98
C ALA A 34 3.26 -23.00 5.00
N ALA A 35 3.18 -24.07 5.79
CA ALA A 35 1.93 -24.79 6.01
C ALA A 35 0.86 -23.90 6.67
N SER A 36 1.25 -23.04 7.62
CA SER A 36 0.34 -22.05 8.22
C SER A 36 -0.10 -20.98 7.21
N CYS A 37 0.80 -20.54 6.35
CA CYS A 37 0.51 -19.63 5.24
C CYS A 37 -0.52 -20.25 4.27
N ALA A 38 -0.39 -21.52 3.92
CA ALA A 38 -1.35 -22.22 3.07
C ALA A 38 -2.76 -22.24 3.66
N VAL A 39 -2.89 -22.47 4.97
CA VAL A 39 -4.18 -22.39 5.68
C VAL A 39 -4.75 -20.97 5.64
N HIS A 40 -3.93 -19.95 5.80
CA HIS A 40 -4.35 -18.56 5.69
C HIS A 40 -4.86 -18.23 4.29
N VAL A 41 -4.15 -18.63 3.24
CA VAL A 41 -4.57 -18.41 1.85
C VAL A 41 -5.87 -19.14 1.55
N GLN A 42 -6.05 -20.38 2.04
CA GLN A 42 -7.32 -21.09 1.90
C GLN A 42 -8.47 -20.30 2.54
N ALA A 43 -8.28 -19.76 3.72
CA ALA A 43 -9.32 -18.92 4.36
C ALA A 43 -9.64 -17.65 3.54
N ILE A 44 -8.64 -17.05 2.88
CA ILE A 44 -8.88 -15.92 1.97
C ILE A 44 -9.69 -16.35 0.75
N LEU A 45 -9.40 -17.52 0.19
CA LEU A 45 -10.18 -18.11 -0.91
C LEU A 45 -11.64 -18.37 -0.51
N ASP A 46 -11.87 -18.87 0.69
CA ASP A 46 -13.20 -19.09 1.23
C ASP A 46 -13.97 -17.75 1.36
N PHE A 47 -13.33 -16.71 1.87
CA PHE A 47 -13.91 -15.35 1.87
C PHE A 47 -14.20 -14.84 0.46
N HIS A 48 -13.27 -15.06 -0.48
CA HIS A 48 -13.46 -14.65 -1.87
C HIS A 48 -14.66 -15.37 -2.50
N ALA A 49 -14.81 -16.67 -2.26
CA ALA A 49 -15.97 -17.47 -2.71
C ALA A 49 -17.30 -16.98 -2.11
N MET A 50 -17.28 -16.41 -0.90
CA MET A 50 -18.44 -15.76 -0.26
C MET A 50 -18.73 -14.35 -0.84
N GLY A 51 -17.98 -13.88 -1.83
CA GLY A 51 -18.13 -12.55 -2.42
C GLY A 51 -17.44 -11.42 -1.67
N VAL A 52 -16.63 -11.71 -0.65
CA VAL A 52 -15.79 -10.73 0.03
C VAL A 52 -14.67 -10.31 -0.91
N LYS A 53 -14.43 -9.01 -1.03
CA LYS A 53 -13.32 -8.49 -1.83
C LYS A 53 -12.00 -8.79 -1.13
N ALA A 54 -11.25 -9.72 -1.69
CA ALA A 54 -9.93 -10.10 -1.23
C ALA A 54 -8.88 -9.77 -2.29
N VAL A 55 -7.73 -9.28 -1.86
CA VAL A 55 -6.56 -9.01 -2.71
C VAL A 55 -5.29 -9.38 -1.97
N ASP A 56 -4.30 -9.89 -2.70
CA ASP A 56 -2.95 -10.06 -2.19
C ASP A 56 -2.18 -8.73 -2.34
N TYR A 57 -1.54 -8.32 -1.28
CA TYR A 57 -0.78 -7.07 -1.23
C TYR A 57 0.63 -7.18 -1.86
N GLY A 58 1.05 -8.36 -2.28
CA GLY A 58 2.37 -8.60 -2.86
C GLY A 58 3.38 -9.17 -1.86
N ASN A 59 2.92 -10.01 -0.95
CA ASN A 59 3.75 -10.68 0.07
C ASN A 59 4.16 -12.10 -0.32
N ASN A 60 3.96 -12.48 -1.58
CA ASN A 60 4.26 -13.82 -2.11
C ASN A 60 3.49 -14.97 -1.43
N ILE A 61 2.46 -14.68 -0.66
CA ILE A 61 1.72 -15.71 0.10
C ILE A 61 1.01 -16.71 -0.80
N ARG A 62 0.52 -16.26 -1.97
CA ARG A 62 -0.17 -17.13 -2.92
C ARG A 62 0.77 -18.15 -3.55
N GLN A 63 2.00 -17.76 -3.87
CA GLN A 63 2.99 -18.69 -4.39
C GLN A 63 3.38 -19.72 -3.33
N VAL A 64 3.64 -19.27 -2.10
CA VAL A 64 3.92 -20.18 -0.98
C VAL A 64 2.78 -21.18 -0.77
N ALA A 65 1.54 -20.72 -0.80
CA ALA A 65 0.38 -21.61 -0.65
C ALA A 65 0.24 -22.61 -1.80
N LEU A 66 0.50 -22.20 -3.05
CA LEU A 66 0.51 -23.07 -4.20
C LEU A 66 1.57 -24.17 -4.06
N ASP A 67 2.77 -23.82 -3.65
CA ASP A 67 3.88 -24.76 -3.42
C ASP A 67 3.55 -25.76 -2.28
N HIS A 68 2.60 -25.40 -1.40
CA HIS A 68 2.11 -26.23 -0.29
C HIS A 68 0.70 -26.79 -0.54
N GLY A 69 0.32 -26.96 -1.82
CA GLY A 69 -0.85 -27.74 -2.23
C GLY A 69 -2.16 -27.00 -2.41
N VAL A 70 -2.21 -25.67 -2.22
CA VAL A 70 -3.40 -24.85 -2.50
C VAL A 70 -3.42 -24.51 -3.99
N GLN A 71 -4.05 -25.37 -4.80
CA GLN A 71 -4.02 -25.27 -6.27
C GLN A 71 -4.64 -23.96 -6.78
N ASP A 72 -5.67 -23.45 -6.12
CA ASP A 72 -6.40 -22.25 -6.51
C ASP A 72 -5.87 -20.98 -5.83
N ALA A 73 -4.65 -21.00 -5.31
CA ALA A 73 -4.07 -19.88 -4.56
C ALA A 73 -4.13 -18.54 -5.29
N PHE A 74 -4.13 -18.55 -6.63
CA PHE A 74 -4.22 -17.35 -7.48
C PHE A 74 -5.65 -17.00 -7.96
N ALA A 75 -6.70 -17.64 -7.42
CA ALA A 75 -8.07 -17.33 -7.80
C ALA A 75 -8.55 -15.95 -7.33
N PHE A 76 -7.94 -15.39 -6.27
CA PHE A 76 -8.13 -13.98 -5.93
C PHE A 76 -6.93 -13.13 -6.43
N PRO A 77 -7.16 -11.90 -6.87
CA PRO A 77 -6.15 -11.11 -7.56
C PRO A 77 -5.11 -10.50 -6.61
N GLY A 78 -3.95 -10.15 -7.16
CA GLY A 78 -3.01 -9.25 -6.51
C GLY A 78 -3.51 -7.80 -6.49
N PHE A 79 -3.09 -7.03 -5.50
CA PHE A 79 -3.45 -5.63 -5.34
C PHE A 79 -2.96 -4.76 -6.51
N VAL A 80 -1.75 -5.04 -7.00
CA VAL A 80 -1.14 -4.29 -8.10
C VAL A 80 -1.94 -4.41 -9.39
N PRO A 81 -2.21 -5.60 -9.96
CA PRO A 81 -2.98 -5.72 -11.18
C PRO A 81 -4.44 -5.27 -10.99
N ARG A 82 -5.00 -5.41 -9.79
CA ARG A 82 -6.40 -5.07 -9.54
C ARG A 82 -6.67 -3.58 -9.42
N TYR A 83 -5.77 -2.84 -8.78
CA TYR A 83 -5.99 -1.44 -8.43
C TYR A 83 -4.88 -0.50 -8.93
N ILE A 84 -3.62 -0.84 -8.68
CA ILE A 84 -2.51 0.09 -8.91
C ILE A 84 -2.26 0.30 -10.40
N ARG A 85 -2.10 -0.79 -11.14
CA ARG A 85 -1.80 -0.74 -12.58
C ARG A 85 -2.88 0.01 -13.38
N PRO A 86 -4.19 -0.25 -13.22
CA PRO A 86 -5.22 0.53 -13.90
C PRO A 86 -5.14 2.02 -13.61
N MET A 87 -4.92 2.42 -12.36
CA MET A 87 -4.81 3.84 -12.00
C MET A 87 -3.56 4.50 -12.60
N PHE A 88 -2.42 3.81 -12.62
CA PHE A 88 -1.22 4.33 -13.27
C PHE A 88 -1.39 4.46 -14.79
N CYS A 89 -2.09 3.54 -15.43
CA CYS A 89 -2.42 3.65 -16.86
C CYS A 89 -3.32 4.85 -17.17
N GLU A 90 -4.08 5.33 -16.19
CA GLU A 90 -4.87 6.57 -16.28
C GLU A 90 -4.07 7.82 -15.89
N GLY A 91 -2.77 7.70 -15.65
CA GLY A 91 -1.92 8.82 -15.23
C GLY A 91 -2.15 9.28 -13.79
N LYS A 92 -2.81 8.47 -12.97
CA LYS A 92 -3.07 8.77 -11.55
C LYS A 92 -2.01 8.14 -10.67
N GLY A 93 -1.54 8.88 -9.67
CA GLY A 93 -0.56 8.40 -8.71
C GLY A 93 -0.83 8.86 -7.28
N PRO A 94 -0.23 8.18 -6.30
CA PRO A 94 -0.37 8.57 -4.89
C PRO A 94 0.27 9.94 -4.64
N PHE A 95 -0.47 10.78 -3.93
CA PHE A 95 -0.04 12.09 -3.47
C PHE A 95 -0.21 12.14 -1.96
N ARG A 96 0.91 12.15 -1.24
CA ARG A 96 0.95 12.10 0.21
C ARG A 96 1.57 13.36 0.77
N TRP A 97 0.96 13.94 1.81
CA TRP A 97 1.50 15.10 2.48
C TRP A 97 1.37 15.00 4.00
N VAL A 98 2.27 15.70 4.70
CA VAL A 98 2.40 15.68 6.15
C VAL A 98 2.49 17.12 6.65
N ALA A 99 1.71 17.47 7.68
CA ALA A 99 1.76 18.77 8.33
C ALA A 99 2.86 18.78 9.40
N LEU A 100 3.94 19.55 9.17
CA LEU A 100 5.05 19.67 10.14
C LEU A 100 4.67 20.45 11.40
N SER A 101 3.55 21.17 11.39
CA SER A 101 3.00 21.81 12.58
C SER A 101 2.59 20.84 13.67
N GLY A 102 2.32 19.59 13.32
CA GLY A 102 1.68 18.63 14.21
C GLY A 102 0.20 18.88 14.47
N ASP A 103 -0.37 19.95 13.87
CA ASP A 103 -1.77 20.32 14.04
C ASP A 103 -2.65 19.66 12.97
N PRO A 104 -3.63 18.82 13.35
CA PRO A 104 -4.62 18.25 12.44
C PRO A 104 -5.36 19.29 11.58
N GLU A 105 -5.57 20.52 12.08
CA GLU A 105 -6.25 21.56 11.34
C GLU A 105 -5.54 21.95 10.05
N ASP A 106 -4.21 21.87 10.00
CA ASP A 106 -3.47 22.13 8.76
C ASP A 106 -3.75 21.05 7.69
N ILE A 107 -3.99 19.80 8.09
CA ILE A 107 -4.46 18.77 7.15
C ILE A 107 -5.90 19.06 6.71
N TYR A 108 -6.79 19.45 7.59
CA TYR A 108 -8.18 19.75 7.21
C TYR A 108 -8.29 20.94 6.27
N LYS A 109 -7.43 21.95 6.43
CA LYS A 109 -7.32 23.08 5.49
C LYS A 109 -6.80 22.63 4.12
N THR A 110 -5.77 21.78 4.10
CA THR A 110 -5.25 21.23 2.84
C THR A 110 -6.24 20.29 2.18
N ASP A 111 -7.00 19.48 2.91
CA ASP A 111 -8.11 18.68 2.39
C ASP A 111 -9.16 19.58 1.69
N ALA A 112 -9.53 20.69 2.33
CA ALA A 112 -10.46 21.65 1.75
C ALA A 112 -9.89 22.29 0.46
N LYS A 113 -8.60 22.63 0.47
CA LYS A 113 -7.92 23.18 -0.71
C LYS A 113 -7.87 22.19 -1.88
N ILE A 114 -7.63 20.90 -1.64
CA ILE A 114 -7.69 19.86 -2.69
C ILE A 114 -9.09 19.80 -3.31
N LYS A 115 -10.14 19.88 -2.50
CA LYS A 115 -11.52 19.90 -3.01
C LYS A 115 -11.84 21.14 -3.85
N GLU A 116 -11.33 22.30 -3.43
CA GLU A 116 -11.47 23.57 -4.15
C GLU A 116 -10.77 23.51 -5.52
N LEU A 117 -9.54 22.99 -5.55
CA LEU A 117 -8.73 22.90 -6.77
C LEU A 117 -9.29 21.90 -7.78
N PHE A 118 -9.86 20.80 -7.30
CA PHE A 118 -10.33 19.70 -8.14
C PHE A 118 -11.81 19.38 -7.92
N PRO A 119 -12.72 20.29 -8.24
CA PRO A 119 -14.16 20.12 -7.96
C PRO A 119 -14.79 18.94 -8.73
N HIS A 120 -14.16 18.49 -9.81
CA HIS A 120 -14.63 17.37 -10.61
C HIS A 120 -14.27 15.98 -10.02
N HIS A 121 -13.42 15.93 -9.02
CA HIS A 121 -12.97 14.67 -8.41
C HIS A 121 -13.90 14.21 -7.27
N ALA A 122 -15.12 13.81 -7.59
CA ALA A 122 -16.10 13.37 -6.59
C ALA A 122 -15.59 12.23 -5.68
N GLN A 123 -14.77 11.32 -6.25
CA GLN A 123 -14.18 10.21 -5.49
C GLN A 123 -13.16 10.70 -4.47
N VAL A 124 -12.31 11.67 -4.83
CA VAL A 124 -11.33 12.28 -3.90
C VAL A 124 -12.06 13.03 -2.80
N HIS A 125 -13.10 13.80 -3.14
CA HIS A 125 -13.92 14.50 -2.15
C HIS A 125 -14.51 13.55 -1.11
N ARG A 126 -15.17 12.50 -1.59
CA ARG A 126 -15.73 11.47 -0.70
C ARG A 126 -14.66 10.82 0.19
N TRP A 127 -13.48 10.52 -0.37
CA TRP A 127 -12.38 9.96 0.38
C TRP A 127 -11.90 10.90 1.50
N LEU A 128 -11.67 12.18 1.18
CA LEU A 128 -11.21 13.18 2.16
C LEU A 128 -12.22 13.40 3.29
N ASP A 129 -13.53 13.43 2.97
CA ASP A 129 -14.58 13.51 3.98
C ASP A 129 -14.58 12.30 4.90
N MET A 130 -14.54 11.08 4.34
CA MET A 130 -14.49 9.86 5.12
C MET A 130 -13.21 9.76 5.95
N ALA A 131 -12.07 10.19 5.41
CA ALA A 131 -10.79 10.15 6.10
C ALA A 131 -10.79 11.08 7.32
N ARG A 132 -11.40 12.26 7.21
CA ARG A 132 -11.55 13.17 8.33
C ARG A 132 -12.33 12.57 9.50
N GLU A 133 -13.37 11.81 9.19
CA GLU A 133 -14.26 11.23 10.20
C GLU A 133 -13.76 9.92 10.80
N ARG A 134 -13.02 9.11 10.01
CA ARG A 134 -12.77 7.71 10.33
C ARG A 134 -11.31 7.36 10.56
N ILE A 135 -10.39 8.24 10.20
CA ILE A 135 -8.96 7.95 10.30
C ILE A 135 -8.33 8.87 11.34
N ALA A 136 -7.91 8.29 12.46
CA ALA A 136 -7.13 8.99 13.47
C ALA A 136 -5.67 9.14 13.01
N PHE A 137 -5.07 10.28 13.29
CA PHE A 137 -3.65 10.48 13.07
C PHE A 137 -2.81 9.74 14.11
N GLN A 138 -1.74 9.12 13.64
CA GLN A 138 -0.70 8.53 14.49
C GLN A 138 0.63 9.21 14.16
N GLY A 139 1.17 9.94 15.11
CA GLY A 139 2.32 10.82 14.88
C GLY A 139 1.94 12.13 14.20
N LEU A 140 2.77 12.64 13.28
CA LEU A 140 2.45 13.85 12.54
C LEU A 140 1.22 13.65 11.66
N PRO A 141 0.28 14.62 11.67
CA PRO A 141 -0.90 14.55 10.81
C PRO A 141 -0.51 14.44 9.34
N ALA A 142 -1.08 13.48 8.65
CA ALA A 142 -0.78 13.17 7.26
C ALA A 142 -2.04 12.84 6.48
N ARG A 143 -1.99 13.03 5.17
CA ARG A 143 -3.05 12.65 4.25
C ARG A 143 -2.47 12.03 2.99
N ILE A 144 -3.27 11.22 2.33
CA ILE A 144 -3.00 10.68 1.00
C ILE A 144 -4.26 10.79 0.15
N CYS A 145 -4.09 11.07 -1.12
CA CYS A 145 -5.10 10.85 -2.15
C CYS A 145 -4.42 10.43 -3.46
N TRP A 146 -5.20 10.16 -4.48
CA TRP A 146 -4.69 9.85 -5.82
C TRP A 146 -5.02 11.00 -6.75
N LEU A 147 -3.97 11.64 -7.27
CA LEU A 147 -4.08 12.78 -8.19
C LEU A 147 -3.54 12.39 -9.57
N GLY A 148 -4.09 13.00 -10.60
CA GLY A 148 -3.69 12.83 -11.97
C GLY A 148 -2.43 13.58 -12.36
N LEU A 149 -1.94 13.28 -13.56
CA LEU A 149 -0.88 14.05 -14.20
C LEU A 149 -1.32 15.51 -14.33
N GLY A 150 -0.47 16.45 -13.99
CA GLY A 150 -0.79 17.87 -14.00
C GLY A 150 -1.51 18.41 -12.74
N GLU A 151 -2.02 17.57 -11.87
CA GLU A 151 -2.72 18.01 -10.65
C GLU A 151 -1.80 18.14 -9.44
N ARG A 152 -0.79 17.30 -9.36
CA ARG A 152 0.13 17.21 -8.19
C ARG A 152 0.89 18.51 -7.97
N HIS A 153 1.42 19.14 -9.02
CA HIS A 153 2.15 20.41 -8.91
C HIS A 153 1.20 21.57 -8.57
N ILE A 154 -0.02 21.56 -9.08
CA ILE A 154 -1.06 22.55 -8.74
C ILE A 154 -1.34 22.50 -7.23
N ALA A 155 -1.53 21.31 -6.67
CA ALA A 155 -1.72 21.11 -5.24
C ALA A 155 -0.49 21.58 -4.44
N GLY A 156 0.72 21.21 -4.88
CA GLY A 156 1.96 21.62 -4.23
C GLY A 156 2.16 23.14 -4.22
N LEU A 157 1.92 23.82 -5.32
CA LEU A 157 1.97 25.29 -5.41
C LEU A 157 0.93 25.94 -4.49
N ALA A 158 -0.30 25.41 -4.44
CA ALA A 158 -1.32 25.92 -3.54
C ALA A 158 -0.94 25.75 -2.07
N PHE A 159 -0.36 24.64 -1.68
CA PHE A 159 0.14 24.43 -0.31
C PHE A 159 1.29 25.41 0.03
N ASN A 160 2.21 25.67 -0.90
CA ASN A 160 3.25 26.67 -0.71
C ASN A 160 2.64 28.06 -0.48
N GLU A 161 1.61 28.42 -1.23
CA GLU A 161 0.91 29.70 -1.04
C GLU A 161 0.22 29.78 0.32
N MET A 162 -0.45 28.72 0.75
CA MET A 162 -1.08 28.65 2.07
C MET A 162 -0.05 28.82 3.23
N VAL A 163 1.16 28.28 3.06
CA VAL A 163 2.27 28.49 4.01
C VAL A 163 2.74 29.94 3.96
N ARG A 164 2.94 30.49 2.76
CA ARG A 164 3.40 31.88 2.57
C ARG A 164 2.43 32.92 3.16
N THR A 165 1.14 32.68 3.07
CA THR A 165 0.10 33.57 3.60
C THR A 165 -0.18 33.37 5.08
N GLY A 166 0.42 32.36 5.72
CA GLY A 166 0.17 32.03 7.12
C GLY A 166 -1.15 31.31 7.37
N GLU A 167 -1.83 30.84 6.33
CA GLU A 167 -3.01 30.00 6.47
C GLU A 167 -2.67 28.64 7.10
N LEU A 168 -1.50 28.07 6.75
CA LEU A 168 -0.90 26.93 7.42
C LEU A 168 0.16 27.39 8.43
N LYS A 169 0.21 26.71 9.57
CA LYS A 169 1.10 27.05 10.68
C LYS A 169 2.57 26.71 10.46
N ALA A 170 2.84 25.76 9.56
CA ALA A 170 4.20 25.28 9.22
C ALA A 170 4.23 24.70 7.81
N PRO A 171 5.43 24.47 7.25
CA PRO A 171 5.58 23.80 5.96
C PRO A 171 4.90 22.42 5.90
N ILE A 172 4.52 22.06 4.69
CA ILE A 172 3.99 20.73 4.34
C ILE A 172 5.10 19.93 3.65
N VAL A 173 5.33 18.70 4.09
CA VAL A 173 6.20 17.76 3.37
C VAL A 173 5.34 16.95 2.42
N ILE A 174 5.65 17.00 1.13
CA ILE A 174 5.02 16.18 0.10
C ILE A 174 5.96 15.02 -0.22
N GLY A 175 5.43 13.81 -0.17
CA GLY A 175 6.15 12.60 -0.48
C GLY A 175 5.33 11.65 -1.32
N ARG A 176 5.99 10.60 -1.79
CA ARG A 176 5.33 9.48 -2.45
C ARG A 176 4.86 8.47 -1.41
N ASP A 177 3.84 7.70 -1.77
CA ASP A 177 3.44 6.52 -1.03
C ASP A 177 4.35 5.33 -1.37
N HIS A 178 4.44 4.35 -0.48
CA HIS A 178 5.13 3.09 -0.72
C HIS A 178 4.49 2.23 -1.83
N LEU A 179 3.29 2.59 -2.29
CA LEU A 179 2.60 1.98 -3.43
C LEU A 179 2.90 2.67 -4.76
N ASP A 180 3.84 3.59 -4.82
CA ASP A 180 4.28 4.16 -6.09
C ASP A 180 4.96 3.08 -6.96
N SER A 181 5.08 3.34 -8.26
CA SER A 181 5.65 2.39 -9.20
C SER A 181 7.07 1.95 -8.82
N GLY A 182 7.89 2.87 -8.31
CA GLY A 182 9.24 2.55 -7.87
C GLY A 182 9.28 1.61 -6.67
N SER A 183 8.39 1.79 -5.70
CA SER A 183 8.27 0.91 -4.54
C SER A 183 7.74 -0.48 -4.91
N VAL A 184 6.74 -0.53 -5.81
CA VAL A 184 6.14 -1.80 -6.25
C VAL A 184 7.09 -2.60 -7.14
N ALA A 185 7.96 -1.93 -7.90
CA ALA A 185 8.99 -2.55 -8.72
C ALA A 185 10.23 -2.99 -7.93
N SER A 186 10.28 -2.74 -6.63
CA SER A 186 11.45 -3.10 -5.82
C SER A 186 11.59 -4.61 -5.69
N PRO A 187 12.77 -5.18 -5.99
CA PRO A 187 13.04 -6.62 -5.82
C PRO A 187 12.79 -7.10 -4.39
N ASN A 188 13.03 -6.24 -3.41
CA ASN A 188 12.86 -6.57 -1.99
C ASN A 188 11.39 -6.81 -1.58
N ARG A 189 10.44 -6.58 -2.47
CA ARG A 189 9.02 -6.85 -2.23
C ARG A 189 8.56 -8.21 -2.73
N GLU A 190 9.47 -9.00 -3.27
CA GLU A 190 9.20 -10.37 -3.74
C GLU A 190 8.07 -10.43 -4.79
N THR A 191 7.83 -9.32 -5.49
CA THR A 191 6.76 -9.24 -6.51
C THR A 191 7.13 -9.94 -7.80
N GLU A 192 8.41 -10.20 -8.03
CA GLU A 192 8.97 -10.77 -9.27
C GLU A 192 8.67 -12.26 -9.43
N SER A 193 8.29 -12.94 -8.35
CA SER A 193 8.02 -14.39 -8.35
C SER A 193 6.55 -14.74 -8.54
N MET A 194 5.68 -13.78 -8.76
CA MET A 194 4.23 -14.02 -8.78
C MET A 194 3.74 -14.46 -10.16
N ARG A 195 2.99 -15.57 -10.20
CA ARG A 195 2.48 -16.18 -11.43
C ARG A 195 1.48 -15.33 -12.21
N ASP A 196 0.77 -14.42 -11.57
CA ASP A 196 -0.27 -13.61 -12.21
C ASP A 196 0.28 -12.32 -12.86
N GLY A 197 1.59 -12.21 -12.97
CA GLY A 197 2.23 -11.02 -13.54
C GLY A 197 2.15 -9.79 -12.64
N THR A 198 1.88 -9.94 -11.35
CA THR A 198 1.95 -8.84 -10.37
C THR A 198 3.37 -8.26 -10.32
N ASP A 199 4.36 -9.05 -10.71
CA ASP A 199 5.78 -8.74 -10.83
C ASP A 199 6.20 -8.23 -12.21
N ALA A 200 5.32 -8.20 -13.19
CA ALA A 200 5.60 -7.68 -14.52
C ALA A 200 5.67 -6.14 -14.48
N VAL A 201 6.79 -5.64 -13.98
CA VAL A 201 6.97 -4.22 -13.60
C VAL A 201 7.91 -3.45 -14.50
N SER A 202 8.27 -4.00 -15.67
CA SER A 202 9.20 -3.34 -16.61
C SER A 202 8.77 -1.94 -17.01
N ASP A 203 7.48 -1.67 -17.03
CA ASP A 203 6.91 -0.35 -17.36
C ASP A 203 6.84 0.60 -16.16
N TRP A 204 7.00 0.10 -14.95
CA TRP A 204 6.84 0.88 -13.73
C TRP A 204 7.87 2.00 -13.56
N PRO A 205 9.17 1.80 -13.87
CA PRO A 205 10.13 2.89 -13.81
C PRO A 205 9.76 4.05 -14.74
N LEU A 206 9.24 3.77 -15.93
CA LEU A 206 8.79 4.77 -16.89
C LEU A 206 7.57 5.52 -16.37
N LEU A 207 6.56 4.80 -15.87
CA LEU A 207 5.37 5.40 -15.25
C LEU A 207 5.73 6.25 -14.04
N ASN A 208 6.66 5.78 -13.21
CA ASN A 208 7.16 6.54 -12.08
C ASN A 208 7.85 7.84 -12.50
N ALA A 209 8.68 7.79 -13.54
CA ALA A 209 9.30 8.99 -14.10
C ALA A 209 8.24 9.98 -14.60
N MET A 210 7.25 9.53 -15.36
CA MET A 210 6.16 10.37 -15.88
C MET A 210 5.34 11.02 -14.76
N LEU A 211 5.05 10.30 -13.69
CA LEU A 211 4.27 10.82 -12.56
C LEU A 211 5.04 11.81 -11.67
N ASN A 212 6.37 11.75 -11.67
CA ASN A 212 7.21 12.60 -10.83
C ASN A 212 7.80 13.79 -11.58
N THR A 213 7.71 13.84 -12.89
CA THR A 213 8.25 14.95 -13.73
C THR A 213 7.22 16.01 -14.07
N ALA A 214 5.97 15.81 -13.75
CA ALA A 214 4.89 16.76 -14.04
C ALA A 214 4.67 17.77 -12.94
#